data_eabc0afd02a908b40f68ece9b250ef3d
#
_entry.id   eabc0afd02a908b40f68ece9b250ef3d
#
_cell.length_a   1.000
_cell.length_b   1.000
_cell.length_c   1.000
_cell.angle_alpha   90.00
_cell.angle_beta   90.00
_cell.angle_gamma   90.00
#
_symmetry.space_group_name_H-M   'P 1'
#
loop_
_entity.id
_entity.type
_entity.pdbx_description
1 polymer ?
#
loop_
_entity_poly.entity_id
_entity_poly.type
_entity_poly.pdbx_seq_one_letter_code
_entity_poly.pdbx_strand_id
1 'polypeptide(L)'
;MQLVILDSAQAIAQRAADEIEALLKDKPAAVLGTATGSSPLPLYDELATRCAAGRISFTEVTGFMLDEYVGLPAGHPERYATFMETNLRSRVDMRPGALHGPDALSEDLEAACRDYEAQMAAAGYCDLQILGIGSDGHIGFNEPGGALDSRTHVGELHEQTRRDNARFFGGDVDAVPTQCITQGLATIMEARKLVLIATGEGKAEAVAQLVEGEVSAEWPATVMQRHDDALVLVDPAAARRLTSKP
;
A
#
# COMPACT_ATOMS: atom_id res chain seq x y z
N MET A 1 10.46 -11.29 9.31
CA MET A 1 10.50 -10.50 8.05
C MET A 1 11.53 -11.09 7.11
N GLN A 2 11.20 -11.25 5.81
CA GLN A 2 12.10 -11.77 4.76
C GLN A 2 12.41 -10.65 3.77
N LEU A 3 13.70 -10.44 3.44
CA LEU A 3 14.14 -9.52 2.38
C LEU A 3 14.55 -10.32 1.15
N VAL A 4 14.10 -9.87 -0.03
CA VAL A 4 14.49 -10.44 -1.33
C VAL A 4 14.90 -9.31 -2.27
N ILE A 5 16.12 -9.38 -2.79
CA ILE A 5 16.65 -8.43 -3.77
C ILE A 5 16.50 -9.05 -5.16
N LEU A 6 15.85 -8.34 -6.08
CA LEU A 6 15.55 -8.80 -7.43
C LEU A 6 16.03 -7.77 -8.47
N ASP A 7 16.50 -8.24 -9.60
CA ASP A 7 17.24 -7.42 -10.57
C ASP A 7 16.42 -6.35 -11.31
N SER A 8 15.08 -6.40 -11.21
CA SER A 8 14.21 -5.47 -11.92
C SER A 8 12.83 -5.31 -11.25
N ALA A 9 12.17 -4.19 -11.53
CA ALA A 9 10.77 -3.95 -11.13
C ALA A 9 9.82 -5.05 -11.66
N GLN A 10 10.11 -5.61 -12.86
CA GLN A 10 9.32 -6.72 -13.42
C GLN A 10 9.51 -8.01 -12.60
N ALA A 11 10.73 -8.35 -12.20
CA ALA A 11 11.00 -9.51 -11.36
C ALA A 11 10.33 -9.36 -9.97
N ILE A 12 10.34 -8.17 -9.41
CA ILE A 12 9.63 -7.82 -8.17
C ILE A 12 8.12 -8.02 -8.36
N ALA A 13 7.57 -7.49 -9.44
CA ALA A 13 6.14 -7.63 -9.76
C ALA A 13 5.72 -9.10 -9.89
N GLN A 14 6.51 -9.91 -10.61
CA GLN A 14 6.26 -11.34 -10.76
C GLN A 14 6.31 -12.07 -9.41
N ARG A 15 7.31 -11.76 -8.58
CA ARG A 15 7.45 -12.38 -7.26
C ARG A 15 6.30 -12.00 -6.33
N ALA A 16 5.86 -10.73 -6.32
CA ALA A 16 4.68 -10.30 -5.57
C ALA A 16 3.39 -10.95 -6.11
N ALA A 17 3.26 -11.05 -7.43
CA ALA A 17 2.12 -11.72 -8.05
C ALA A 17 2.07 -13.23 -7.75
N ASP A 18 3.23 -13.90 -7.55
CA ASP A 18 3.28 -15.29 -7.12
C ASP A 18 2.67 -15.48 -5.72
N GLU A 19 2.90 -14.54 -4.79
CA GLU A 19 2.28 -14.57 -3.47
C GLU A 19 0.74 -14.44 -3.55
N ILE A 20 0.25 -13.52 -4.40
CA ILE A 20 -1.18 -13.33 -4.61
C ILE A 20 -1.78 -14.54 -5.34
N GLU A 21 -1.13 -15.08 -6.36
CA GLU A 21 -1.59 -16.28 -7.07
C GLU A 21 -1.68 -17.48 -6.13
N ALA A 22 -0.70 -17.68 -5.26
CA ALA A 22 -0.73 -18.75 -4.25
C ALA A 22 -1.89 -18.56 -3.27
N LEU A 23 -2.11 -17.32 -2.79
CA LEU A 23 -3.23 -17.00 -1.91
C LEU A 23 -4.58 -17.27 -2.60
N LEU A 24 -4.79 -16.80 -3.83
CA LEU A 24 -6.06 -16.95 -4.52
C LEU A 24 -6.37 -18.41 -4.91
N LYS A 25 -5.34 -19.25 -5.09
CA LYS A 25 -5.52 -20.69 -5.29
C LYS A 25 -5.98 -21.40 -4.01
N ASP A 26 -5.48 -20.99 -2.87
CA ASP A 26 -5.86 -21.54 -1.56
C ASP A 26 -7.20 -20.97 -1.05
N LYS A 27 -7.38 -19.66 -1.23
CA LYS A 27 -8.55 -18.89 -0.75
C LYS A 27 -9.09 -17.99 -1.87
N PRO A 28 -9.99 -18.47 -2.75
CA PRO A 28 -10.57 -17.66 -3.83
C PRO A 28 -11.29 -16.39 -3.34
N ALA A 29 -11.95 -16.45 -2.17
CA ALA A 29 -12.59 -15.31 -1.51
C ALA A 29 -11.64 -14.58 -0.56
N ALA A 30 -10.39 -14.35 -0.99
CA ALA A 30 -9.39 -13.65 -0.19
C ALA A 30 -9.72 -12.16 -0.04
N VAL A 31 -9.23 -11.59 1.06
CA VAL A 31 -9.23 -10.14 1.32
C VAL A 31 -7.87 -9.57 1.00
N LEU A 32 -7.79 -8.68 0.00
CA LEU A 32 -6.54 -8.06 -0.44
C LEU A 32 -6.48 -6.59 -0.03
N GLY A 33 -5.40 -6.21 0.65
CA GLY A 33 -5.03 -4.82 0.85
C GLY A 33 -4.23 -4.32 -0.35
N THR A 34 -4.63 -3.19 -0.91
CA THR A 34 -4.02 -2.60 -2.12
C THR A 34 -3.28 -1.31 -1.78
N ALA A 35 -2.28 -0.96 -2.57
CA ALA A 35 -1.49 0.25 -2.44
C ALA A 35 -1.56 1.09 -3.73
N THR A 36 -1.38 2.40 -3.59
CA THR A 36 -1.31 3.34 -4.73
C THR A 36 0.14 3.78 -5.01
N GLY A 37 0.31 4.66 -5.96
CA GLY A 37 1.62 5.15 -6.37
C GLY A 37 2.28 4.34 -7.48
N SER A 38 3.52 4.68 -7.82
CA SER A 38 4.22 4.06 -8.96
C SER A 38 4.78 2.67 -8.69
N SER A 39 5.11 2.35 -7.44
CA SER A 39 5.75 1.06 -7.09
C SER A 39 4.89 -0.17 -7.38
N PRO A 40 3.56 -0.19 -7.09
CA PRO A 40 2.73 -1.36 -7.36
C PRO A 40 2.23 -1.47 -8.81
N LEU A 41 2.41 -0.46 -9.67
CA LEU A 41 1.90 -0.51 -11.06
C LEU A 41 2.38 -1.74 -11.85
N PRO A 42 3.68 -2.11 -11.84
CA PRO A 42 4.12 -3.32 -12.53
C PRO A 42 3.46 -4.60 -11.98
N LEU A 43 3.14 -4.63 -10.68
CA LEU A 43 2.41 -5.74 -10.09
C LEU A 43 0.97 -5.80 -10.63
N TYR A 44 0.28 -4.68 -10.75
CA TYR A 44 -1.09 -4.64 -11.30
C TYR A 44 -1.12 -5.03 -12.78
N ASP A 45 -0.10 -4.66 -13.56
CA ASP A 45 0.08 -5.12 -14.94
C ASP A 45 0.24 -6.65 -15.01
N GLU A 46 1.04 -7.23 -14.13
CA GLU A 46 1.26 -8.68 -14.04
C GLU A 46 -0.02 -9.41 -13.60
N LEU A 47 -0.74 -8.88 -12.60
CA LEU A 47 -2.02 -9.46 -12.14
C LEU A 47 -3.08 -9.44 -13.25
N ALA A 48 -3.19 -8.36 -14.00
CA ALA A 48 -4.08 -8.25 -15.14
C ALA A 48 -3.74 -9.28 -16.23
N THR A 49 -2.43 -9.47 -16.51
CA THR A 49 -1.94 -10.47 -17.44
C THR A 49 -2.29 -11.90 -17.00
N ARG A 50 -2.07 -12.24 -15.73
CA ARG A 50 -2.40 -13.55 -15.16
C ARG A 50 -3.92 -13.80 -15.14
N CYS A 51 -4.70 -12.77 -14.83
CA CYS A 51 -6.17 -12.86 -14.87
C CYS A 51 -6.68 -13.11 -16.30
N ALA A 52 -6.21 -12.33 -17.28
CA ALA A 52 -6.56 -12.53 -18.69
C ALA A 52 -6.16 -13.90 -19.23
N ALA A 53 -5.08 -14.49 -18.72
CA ALA A 53 -4.63 -15.84 -19.03
C ALA A 53 -5.40 -16.95 -18.27
N GLY A 54 -6.36 -16.60 -17.40
CA GLY A 54 -7.12 -17.53 -16.58
C GLY A 54 -6.31 -18.24 -15.48
N ARG A 55 -5.15 -17.71 -15.13
CA ARG A 55 -4.31 -18.26 -14.04
C ARG A 55 -4.85 -17.95 -12.65
N ILE A 56 -5.45 -16.76 -12.50
CA ILE A 56 -6.07 -16.25 -11.27
C ILE A 56 -7.41 -15.62 -11.61
N SER A 57 -8.30 -15.52 -10.61
CA SER A 57 -9.58 -14.80 -10.72
C SER A 57 -9.79 -13.95 -9.47
N PHE A 58 -10.34 -12.75 -9.66
CA PHE A 58 -10.69 -11.82 -8.60
C PHE A 58 -12.21 -11.75 -8.36
N THR A 59 -13.00 -12.63 -8.99
CA THR A 59 -14.48 -12.60 -8.92
C THR A 59 -15.01 -12.70 -7.50
N GLU A 60 -14.31 -13.37 -6.57
CA GLU A 60 -14.70 -13.54 -5.19
C GLU A 60 -13.88 -12.64 -4.23
N VAL A 61 -12.83 -11.98 -4.74
CA VAL A 61 -11.93 -11.16 -3.94
C VAL A 61 -12.64 -9.89 -3.45
N THR A 62 -12.38 -9.54 -2.19
CA THR A 62 -12.69 -8.24 -1.60
C THR A 62 -11.39 -7.46 -1.45
N GLY A 63 -11.34 -6.20 -1.90
CA GLY A 63 -10.17 -5.34 -1.79
C GLY A 63 -10.38 -4.21 -0.79
N PHE A 64 -9.32 -3.82 -0.08
CA PHE A 64 -9.26 -2.63 0.76
C PHE A 64 -8.07 -1.76 0.39
N MET A 65 -8.32 -0.45 0.23
CA MET A 65 -7.29 0.55 -0.05
C MET A 65 -6.60 0.99 1.25
N LEU A 66 -5.33 1.39 1.19
CA LEU A 66 -4.62 1.91 2.37
C LEU A 66 -5.16 3.27 2.82
N ASP A 67 -5.50 4.12 1.88
CA ASP A 67 -5.71 5.54 2.12
C ASP A 67 -6.52 6.21 1.00
N GLU A 68 -6.92 7.47 1.25
CA GLU A 68 -7.50 8.35 0.25
C GLU A 68 -7.27 9.83 0.66
N TYR A 69 -7.07 10.70 -0.31
CA TYR A 69 -6.99 12.14 -0.10
C TYR A 69 -8.34 12.74 0.31
N VAL A 70 -8.31 13.60 1.32
CA VAL A 70 -9.46 14.44 1.70
C VAL A 70 -9.49 15.72 0.85
N GLY A 71 -10.67 16.14 0.43
CA GLY A 71 -10.89 17.40 -0.28
C GLY A 71 -10.86 17.32 -1.81
N LEU A 72 -10.47 16.18 -2.39
CA LEU A 72 -10.61 15.98 -3.84
C LEU A 72 -12.05 15.57 -4.19
N PRO A 73 -12.68 16.19 -5.21
CA PRO A 73 -14.05 15.85 -5.58
C PRO A 73 -14.15 14.43 -6.15
N ALA A 74 -15.35 13.86 -6.12
CA ALA A 74 -15.62 12.55 -6.71
C ALA A 74 -15.21 12.53 -8.19
N GLY A 75 -14.51 11.49 -8.62
CA GLY A 75 -14.02 11.33 -9.99
C GLY A 75 -12.76 12.16 -10.33
N HIS A 76 -12.18 12.88 -9.38
CA HIS A 76 -10.88 13.52 -9.61
C HIS A 76 -9.83 12.47 -10.02
N PRO A 77 -9.00 12.71 -11.05
CA PRO A 77 -8.05 11.73 -11.56
C PRO A 77 -7.05 11.25 -10.50
N GLU A 78 -6.65 12.14 -9.59
CA GLU A 78 -5.66 11.84 -8.55
C GLU A 78 -6.27 11.26 -7.27
N ARG A 79 -7.58 11.03 -7.23
CA ARG A 79 -8.16 10.21 -6.15
C ARG A 79 -7.66 8.78 -6.24
N TYR A 80 -7.32 8.21 -5.10
CA TYR A 80 -6.86 6.83 -5.05
C TYR A 80 -7.95 5.83 -5.46
N ALA A 81 -9.22 6.14 -5.19
CA ALA A 81 -10.34 5.37 -5.74
C ALA A 81 -10.32 5.35 -7.28
N THR A 82 -10.05 6.49 -7.94
CA THR A 82 -9.92 6.58 -9.41
C THR A 82 -8.68 5.83 -9.89
N PHE A 83 -7.55 5.99 -9.20
CA PHE A 83 -6.32 5.27 -9.50
C PHE A 83 -6.52 3.75 -9.47
N MET A 84 -7.15 3.24 -8.42
CA MET A 84 -7.36 1.81 -8.24
C MET A 84 -8.39 1.24 -9.22
N GLU A 85 -9.42 2.01 -9.54
CA GLU A 85 -10.37 1.66 -10.60
C GLU A 85 -9.66 1.47 -11.94
N THR A 86 -8.78 2.42 -12.31
CA THR A 86 -8.08 2.44 -13.59
C THR A 86 -6.98 1.39 -13.68
N ASN A 87 -6.21 1.21 -12.61
CA ASN A 87 -4.98 0.41 -12.65
C ASN A 87 -5.15 -1.04 -12.19
N LEU A 88 -6.23 -1.35 -11.46
CA LEU A 88 -6.50 -2.72 -11.00
C LEU A 88 -7.91 -3.18 -11.34
N ARG A 89 -8.96 -2.58 -10.73
CA ARG A 89 -10.31 -3.15 -10.73
C ARG A 89 -10.86 -3.36 -12.15
N SER A 90 -10.73 -2.37 -13.04
CA SER A 90 -11.24 -2.48 -14.43
C SER A 90 -10.40 -3.39 -15.33
N ARG A 91 -9.24 -3.84 -14.88
CA ARG A 91 -8.29 -4.64 -15.65
C ARG A 91 -8.28 -6.13 -15.29
N VAL A 92 -9.00 -6.48 -14.20
CA VAL A 92 -9.21 -7.86 -13.75
C VAL A 92 -10.71 -8.15 -13.65
N ASP A 93 -11.09 -9.40 -13.37
CA ASP A 93 -12.48 -9.82 -13.25
C ASP A 93 -13.14 -9.53 -11.88
N MET A 94 -12.58 -8.56 -11.14
CA MET A 94 -13.13 -8.13 -9.84
C MET A 94 -14.50 -7.47 -10.01
N ARG A 95 -15.47 -7.86 -9.19
CA ARG A 95 -16.83 -7.33 -9.22
C ARG A 95 -16.86 -5.83 -8.92
N PRO A 96 -17.74 -5.05 -9.57
CA PRO A 96 -17.99 -3.68 -9.16
C PRO A 96 -18.37 -3.60 -7.67
N GLY A 97 -17.78 -2.64 -6.95
CA GLY A 97 -18.01 -2.45 -5.52
C GLY A 97 -17.28 -3.43 -4.60
N ALA A 98 -16.46 -4.36 -5.13
CA ALA A 98 -15.66 -5.26 -4.29
C ALA A 98 -14.33 -4.64 -3.81
N LEU A 99 -13.99 -3.45 -4.30
CA LEU A 99 -12.84 -2.68 -3.83
C LEU A 99 -13.34 -1.49 -2.99
N HIS A 100 -12.98 -1.49 -1.72
CA HIS A 100 -13.39 -0.51 -0.72
C HIS A 100 -12.26 0.46 -0.42
N GLY A 101 -12.60 1.73 -0.25
CA GLY A 101 -11.70 2.76 0.26
C GLY A 101 -12.39 3.56 1.37
N PRO A 102 -11.62 4.30 2.18
CA PRO A 102 -12.21 5.17 3.20
C PRO A 102 -13.03 6.29 2.54
N ASP A 103 -14.16 6.65 3.14
CA ASP A 103 -15.02 7.72 2.63
C ASP A 103 -14.46 9.11 2.97
N ALA A 104 -13.49 9.55 2.18
CA ALA A 104 -12.88 10.87 2.29
C ALA A 104 -13.79 12.01 1.76
N LEU A 105 -15.01 11.71 1.33
CA LEU A 105 -16.03 12.71 0.95
C LEU A 105 -17.05 12.95 2.07
N SER A 106 -16.98 12.16 3.16
CA SER A 106 -17.85 12.32 4.33
C SER A 106 -17.68 13.69 4.97
N GLU A 107 -18.78 14.26 5.48
CA GLU A 107 -18.73 15.46 6.34
C GLU A 107 -18.18 15.14 7.73
N ASP A 108 -18.30 13.89 8.21
CA ASP A 108 -17.72 13.38 9.44
C ASP A 108 -16.61 12.36 9.14
N LEU A 109 -15.39 12.85 8.99
CA LEU A 109 -14.21 12.04 8.66
C LEU A 109 -13.85 11.04 9.77
N GLU A 110 -14.13 11.39 11.02
CA GLU A 110 -13.88 10.49 12.16
C GLU A 110 -14.87 9.30 12.14
N ALA A 111 -16.14 9.55 11.79
CA ALA A 111 -17.09 8.47 11.56
C ALA A 111 -16.66 7.61 10.37
N ALA A 112 -16.22 8.23 9.27
CA ALA A 112 -15.70 7.51 8.09
C ALA A 112 -14.51 6.60 8.44
N CYS A 113 -13.59 7.05 9.29
CA CYS A 113 -12.48 6.22 9.80
C CYS A 113 -12.99 5.01 10.59
N ARG A 114 -13.92 5.23 11.52
CA ARG A 114 -14.50 4.14 12.34
C ARG A 114 -15.26 3.13 11.48
N ASP A 115 -16.05 3.60 10.53
CA ASP A 115 -16.85 2.74 9.63
C ASP A 115 -15.93 1.92 8.71
N TYR A 116 -14.85 2.51 8.20
CA TYR A 116 -13.86 1.80 7.38
C TYR A 116 -13.14 0.72 8.20
N GLU A 117 -12.71 1.04 9.40
CA GLU A 117 -12.12 0.07 10.34
C GLU A 117 -13.07 -1.09 10.65
N ALA A 118 -14.37 -0.78 10.89
CA ALA A 118 -15.37 -1.79 11.14
C ALA A 118 -15.63 -2.71 9.92
N GLN A 119 -15.57 -2.17 8.70
CA GLN A 119 -15.67 -2.96 7.47
C GLN A 119 -14.49 -3.93 7.33
N MET A 120 -13.26 -3.48 7.58
CA MET A 120 -12.08 -4.35 7.54
C MET A 120 -12.14 -5.44 8.62
N ALA A 121 -12.54 -5.09 9.83
CA ALA A 121 -12.71 -6.06 10.92
C ALA A 121 -13.80 -7.10 10.60
N ALA A 122 -14.93 -6.68 10.02
CA ALA A 122 -15.99 -7.59 9.59
C ALA A 122 -15.56 -8.54 8.46
N ALA A 123 -14.62 -8.11 7.60
CA ALA A 123 -14.00 -8.94 6.57
C ALA A 123 -12.90 -9.87 7.12
N GLY A 124 -12.48 -9.71 8.39
CA GLY A 124 -11.41 -10.46 9.04
C GLY A 124 -10.02 -9.93 8.71
N TYR A 125 -9.91 -8.65 8.35
CA TYR A 125 -8.72 -7.94 7.86
C TYR A 125 -8.15 -8.57 6.58
N CYS A 126 -7.03 -8.04 6.10
CA CYS A 126 -6.43 -8.51 4.86
C CYS A 126 -5.71 -9.85 5.03
N ASP A 127 -5.94 -10.77 4.11
CA ASP A 127 -5.12 -11.99 4.00
C ASP A 127 -3.71 -11.65 3.48
N LEU A 128 -3.59 -10.65 2.62
CA LEU A 128 -2.33 -10.10 2.14
C LEU A 128 -2.51 -8.59 1.91
N GLN A 129 -1.61 -7.78 2.49
CA GLN A 129 -1.54 -6.33 2.29
C GLN A 129 -0.33 -5.98 1.44
N ILE A 130 -0.56 -5.30 0.32
CA ILE A 130 0.49 -4.71 -0.52
C ILE A 130 0.86 -3.35 0.08
N LEU A 131 2.16 -3.08 0.18
CA LEU A 131 2.70 -1.83 0.71
C LEU A 131 3.75 -1.25 -0.24
N GLY A 132 3.79 0.07 -0.34
CA GLY A 132 4.95 0.83 -0.73
C GLY A 132 5.65 1.40 0.50
N ILE A 133 6.73 2.17 0.29
CA ILE A 133 7.42 2.90 1.36
C ILE A 133 7.78 4.30 0.90
N GLY A 134 7.57 5.29 1.76
CA GLY A 134 8.06 6.66 1.55
C GLY A 134 9.57 6.77 1.63
N SER A 135 10.14 7.86 1.14
CA SER A 135 11.58 8.15 1.29
C SER A 135 11.98 8.39 2.73
N ASP A 136 11.03 8.79 3.56
CA ASP A 136 11.10 9.03 5.01
C ASP A 136 10.64 7.82 5.84
N GLY A 137 10.31 6.70 5.20
CA GLY A 137 9.91 5.45 5.86
C GLY A 137 8.44 5.33 6.20
N HIS A 138 7.56 6.23 5.74
CA HIS A 138 6.12 6.06 5.93
C HIS A 138 5.58 4.86 5.14
N ILE A 139 4.53 4.20 5.64
CA ILE A 139 3.69 3.22 4.94
C ILE A 139 2.22 3.64 5.05
N GLY A 140 1.46 3.55 3.94
CA GLY A 140 0.23 4.33 3.81
C GLY A 140 0.58 5.81 3.96
N PHE A 141 -0.26 6.58 4.63
CA PHE A 141 0.08 7.95 5.05
C PHE A 141 0.41 8.05 6.55
N ASN A 142 1.04 7.00 7.11
CA ASN A 142 1.55 7.06 8.49
C ASN A 142 2.92 7.74 8.49
N GLU A 143 2.90 9.05 8.66
CA GLU A 143 4.07 9.92 8.63
C GLU A 143 5.01 9.71 9.85
N PRO A 144 6.32 10.02 9.73
CA PRO A 144 7.25 9.98 10.85
C PRO A 144 6.77 10.75 12.08
N GLY A 145 7.01 10.21 13.28
CA GLY A 145 6.59 10.78 14.56
C GLY A 145 5.18 10.37 14.99
N GLY A 146 4.41 9.67 14.15
CA GLY A 146 3.09 9.15 14.48
C GLY A 146 3.11 7.97 15.46
N ALA A 147 1.94 7.61 16.00
CA ALA A 147 1.79 6.49 16.90
C ALA A 147 1.94 5.15 16.16
N LEU A 148 2.79 4.25 16.68
CA LEU A 148 3.00 2.92 16.09
C LEU A 148 1.81 1.97 16.28
N ASP A 149 0.88 2.30 17.16
CA ASP A 149 -0.36 1.56 17.46
C ASP A 149 -1.61 2.25 16.90
N SER A 150 -1.45 3.18 15.95
CA SER A 150 -2.55 3.91 15.33
C SER A 150 -3.51 2.97 14.59
N ARG A 151 -4.81 3.26 14.72
CA ARG A 151 -5.87 2.66 13.86
C ARG A 151 -6.17 3.61 12.71
N THR A 152 -7.12 3.27 11.85
CA THR A 152 -7.55 4.15 10.75
C THR A 152 -7.90 5.54 11.28
N HIS A 153 -7.32 6.57 10.69
CA HIS A 153 -7.42 7.95 11.19
C HIS A 153 -7.32 8.99 10.07
N VAL A 154 -7.72 10.20 10.40
CA VAL A 154 -7.44 11.38 9.57
C VAL A 154 -6.00 11.81 9.83
N GLY A 155 -5.18 11.82 8.79
CA GLY A 155 -3.78 12.24 8.84
C GLY A 155 -3.55 13.58 8.16
N GLU A 156 -2.54 14.31 8.62
CA GLU A 156 -1.99 15.47 7.91
C GLU A 156 -0.74 15.04 7.14
N LEU A 157 -0.67 15.42 5.86
CA LEU A 157 0.46 15.08 5.01
C LEU A 157 1.63 16.03 5.27
N HIS A 158 2.79 15.47 5.54
CA HIS A 158 4.02 16.24 5.68
C HIS A 158 4.37 16.96 4.37
N GLU A 159 5.05 18.08 4.50
CA GLU A 159 5.45 18.89 3.34
C GLU A 159 6.31 18.08 2.36
N GLN A 160 7.16 17.18 2.87
CA GLN A 160 7.97 16.30 2.03
C GLN A 160 7.09 15.37 1.21
N THR A 161 6.10 14.72 1.82
CA THR A 161 5.14 13.85 1.12
C THR A 161 4.35 14.62 0.06
N ARG A 162 3.91 15.85 0.37
CA ARG A 162 3.24 16.71 -0.61
C ARG A 162 4.16 17.08 -1.78
N ARG A 163 5.42 17.41 -1.53
CA ARG A 163 6.42 17.65 -2.59
C ARG A 163 6.65 16.42 -3.47
N ASP A 164 6.79 15.25 -2.86
CA ASP A 164 7.00 13.99 -3.60
C ASP A 164 5.79 13.64 -4.48
N ASN A 165 4.57 13.98 -4.01
CA ASN A 165 3.32 13.72 -4.72
C ASN A 165 2.93 14.82 -5.72
N ALA A 166 3.54 16.02 -5.66
CA ALA A 166 3.27 17.14 -6.59
C ALA A 166 3.42 16.73 -8.06
N ARG A 167 4.29 15.75 -8.36
CA ARG A 167 4.44 15.18 -9.72
C ARG A 167 3.14 14.66 -10.33
N PHE A 168 2.18 14.22 -9.51
CA PHE A 168 0.87 13.77 -9.93
C PHE A 168 -0.11 14.95 -10.12
N PHE A 169 0.19 16.11 -9.54
CA PHE A 169 -0.60 17.34 -9.59
C PHE A 169 0.05 18.40 -10.49
N GLY A 170 0.68 17.96 -11.59
CA GLY A 170 1.33 18.88 -12.55
C GLY A 170 2.56 19.60 -12.00
N GLY A 171 3.13 19.14 -10.89
CA GLY A 171 4.28 19.76 -10.21
C GLY A 171 3.87 20.83 -9.18
N ASP A 172 2.59 21.05 -8.97
CA ASP A 172 2.07 22.04 -8.02
C ASP A 172 1.85 21.41 -6.64
N VAL A 173 2.70 21.80 -5.67
CA VAL A 173 2.61 21.32 -4.27
C VAL A 173 1.33 21.82 -3.58
N ASP A 174 0.84 23.00 -3.95
CA ASP A 174 -0.36 23.59 -3.34
C ASP A 174 -1.64 22.93 -3.82
N ALA A 175 -1.60 22.25 -4.97
CA ALA A 175 -2.69 21.42 -5.47
C ALA A 175 -2.78 20.06 -4.76
N VAL A 176 -1.72 19.61 -4.08
CA VAL A 176 -1.75 18.36 -3.30
C VAL A 176 -2.54 18.59 -2.01
N PRO A 177 -3.56 17.77 -1.70
CA PRO A 177 -4.29 17.88 -0.43
C PRO A 177 -3.39 17.87 0.79
N THR A 178 -3.82 18.51 1.85
CA THR A 178 -3.09 18.55 3.13
C THR A 178 -3.50 17.43 4.08
N GLN A 179 -4.68 16.83 3.82
CA GLN A 179 -5.25 15.79 4.69
C GLN A 179 -5.59 14.53 3.90
N CYS A 180 -5.58 13.42 4.60
CA CYS A 180 -5.97 12.09 4.10
C CYS A 180 -6.74 11.31 5.18
N ILE A 181 -7.42 10.23 4.76
CA ILE A 181 -7.74 9.12 5.66
C ILE A 181 -6.79 8.00 5.33
N THR A 182 -6.16 7.40 6.34
CA THR A 182 -5.22 6.28 6.16
C THR A 182 -5.48 5.17 7.16
N GLN A 183 -5.29 3.91 6.74
CA GLN A 183 -5.16 2.80 7.68
C GLN A 183 -3.97 3.11 8.60
N GLY A 184 -4.18 3.00 9.91
CA GLY A 184 -3.10 3.15 10.87
C GLY A 184 -2.15 1.96 10.88
N LEU A 185 -0.99 2.10 11.51
CA LEU A 185 0.02 1.06 11.54
C LEU A 185 -0.50 -0.23 12.19
N ALA A 186 -1.25 -0.13 13.30
CA ALA A 186 -1.86 -1.31 13.92
C ALA A 186 -2.91 -1.97 13.01
N THR A 187 -3.65 -1.19 12.22
CA THR A 187 -4.61 -1.73 11.24
C THR A 187 -3.89 -2.52 10.14
N ILE A 188 -2.81 -1.95 9.59
CA ILE A 188 -1.95 -2.61 8.58
C ILE A 188 -1.37 -3.92 9.14
N MET A 189 -0.93 -3.91 10.40
CA MET A 189 -0.32 -5.06 11.07
C MET A 189 -1.32 -6.19 11.39
N GLU A 190 -2.64 -5.98 11.28
CA GLU A 190 -3.66 -7.05 11.39
C GLU A 190 -3.70 -7.95 10.13
N ALA A 191 -3.09 -7.54 9.02
CA ALA A 191 -3.00 -8.39 7.84
C ALA A 191 -2.24 -9.68 8.16
N ARG A 192 -2.64 -10.79 7.54
CA ARG A 192 -1.96 -12.09 7.76
C ARG A 192 -0.58 -12.13 7.12
N LYS A 193 -0.42 -11.42 6.00
CA LYS A 193 0.85 -11.27 5.28
C LYS A 193 1.03 -9.84 4.81
N LEU A 194 2.24 -9.32 4.96
CA LEU A 194 2.63 -8.02 4.41
C LEU A 194 3.60 -8.24 3.24
N VAL A 195 3.36 -7.55 2.12
CA VAL A 195 4.26 -7.55 0.95
C VAL A 195 4.60 -6.10 0.62
N LEU A 196 5.81 -5.69 0.98
CA LEU A 196 6.30 -4.35 0.69
C LEU A 196 7.16 -4.37 -0.57
N ILE A 197 6.90 -3.41 -1.47
CA ILE A 197 7.63 -3.22 -2.73
C ILE A 197 8.34 -1.87 -2.68
N ALA A 198 9.67 -1.87 -2.88
CA ALA A 198 10.45 -0.64 -2.99
C ALA A 198 11.47 -0.74 -4.12
N THR A 199 11.48 0.28 -5.00
CA THR A 199 12.40 0.36 -6.13
C THR A 199 13.04 1.74 -6.22
N GLY A 200 14.29 1.75 -6.69
CA GLY A 200 15.03 2.97 -6.93
C GLY A 200 15.81 3.51 -5.74
N GLU A 201 16.83 4.30 -6.06
CA GLU A 201 17.78 4.84 -5.08
C GLU A 201 17.14 5.72 -4.00
N GLY A 202 16.06 6.45 -4.34
CA GLY A 202 15.35 7.30 -3.39
C GLY A 202 14.69 6.55 -2.21
N LYS A 203 14.63 5.20 -2.28
CA LYS A 203 14.10 4.35 -1.20
C LYS A 203 15.20 3.70 -0.35
N ALA A 204 16.47 3.91 -0.72
CA ALA A 204 17.59 3.16 -0.11
C ALA A 204 17.76 3.43 1.38
N GLU A 205 17.54 4.66 1.84
CA GLU A 205 17.59 4.97 3.28
C GLU A 205 16.46 4.32 4.04
N ALA A 206 15.22 4.50 3.56
CA ALA A 206 14.04 3.92 4.19
C ALA A 206 14.10 2.39 4.26
N VAL A 207 14.62 1.73 3.20
CA VAL A 207 14.85 0.28 3.18
C VAL A 207 15.92 -0.13 4.19
N ALA A 208 17.01 0.62 4.30
CA ALA A 208 18.06 0.33 5.30
C ALA A 208 17.52 0.45 6.73
N GLN A 209 16.75 1.50 7.01
CA GLN A 209 16.10 1.67 8.32
C GLN A 209 15.06 0.58 8.58
N LEU A 210 14.22 0.23 7.59
CA LEU A 210 13.25 -0.86 7.72
C LEU A 210 13.92 -2.19 8.08
N VAL A 211 15.06 -2.52 7.47
CA VAL A 211 15.68 -3.85 7.58
C VAL A 211 16.66 -3.94 8.74
N GLU A 212 17.48 -2.90 8.95
CA GLU A 212 18.63 -2.91 9.86
C GLU A 212 18.48 -1.93 11.04
N GLY A 213 17.52 -0.97 10.95
CA GLY A 213 17.27 0.01 12.01
C GLY A 213 16.46 -0.57 13.17
N GLU A 214 16.36 0.20 14.25
CA GLU A 214 15.47 -0.12 15.37
C GLU A 214 14.02 0.26 15.05
N VAL A 215 13.05 -0.46 15.63
CA VAL A 215 11.63 -0.10 15.50
C VAL A 215 11.36 1.25 16.15
N SER A 216 10.96 2.23 15.36
CA SER A 216 10.83 3.61 15.81
C SER A 216 9.71 4.34 15.05
N ALA A 217 9.12 5.34 15.73
CA ALA A 217 8.12 6.22 15.11
C ALA A 217 8.73 7.12 14.02
N GLU A 218 10.04 7.39 14.10
CA GLU A 218 10.76 8.20 13.08
C GLU A 218 10.87 7.46 11.73
N TRP A 219 10.74 6.14 11.75
CA TRP A 219 10.74 5.28 10.57
C TRP A 219 9.56 4.30 10.66
N PRO A 220 8.32 4.74 10.39
CA PRO A 220 7.11 3.98 10.67
C PRO A 220 7.09 2.56 10.08
N ALA A 221 7.66 2.35 8.88
CA ALA A 221 7.75 1.05 8.25
C ALA A 221 8.50 0.02 9.13
N THR A 222 9.35 0.46 10.06
CA THR A 222 10.10 -0.45 10.95
C THR A 222 9.20 -1.31 11.82
N VAL A 223 7.93 -0.93 12.04
CA VAL A 223 6.95 -1.76 12.75
C VAL A 223 6.78 -3.14 12.10
N MET A 224 7.00 -3.26 10.79
CA MET A 224 6.92 -4.52 10.05
C MET A 224 7.93 -5.58 10.54
N GLN A 225 9.00 -5.17 11.23
CA GLN A 225 9.94 -6.14 11.87
C GLN A 225 9.27 -7.01 12.93
N ARG A 226 8.14 -6.55 13.50
CA ARG A 226 7.35 -7.28 14.51
C ARG A 226 6.27 -8.18 13.90
N HIS A 227 6.13 -8.16 12.57
CA HIS A 227 5.12 -8.96 11.88
C HIS A 227 5.64 -10.37 11.58
N ASP A 228 4.82 -11.39 11.83
CA ASP A 228 5.21 -12.80 11.69
C ASP A 228 5.50 -13.19 10.22
N ASP A 229 4.74 -12.65 9.27
CA ASP A 229 4.89 -12.93 7.83
C ASP A 229 4.97 -11.62 7.02
N ALA A 230 6.15 -11.01 6.98
CA ALA A 230 6.44 -9.83 6.18
C ALA A 230 7.50 -10.14 5.12
N LEU A 231 7.19 -9.83 3.87
CA LEU A 231 8.06 -9.97 2.70
C LEU A 231 8.40 -8.57 2.15
N VAL A 232 9.69 -8.29 2.04
CA VAL A 232 10.20 -7.02 1.49
C VAL A 232 10.90 -7.31 0.18
N LEU A 233 10.38 -6.79 -0.93
CA LEU A 233 10.87 -6.97 -2.29
C LEU A 233 11.49 -5.66 -2.78
N VAL A 234 12.78 -5.70 -3.09
CA VAL A 234 13.53 -4.51 -3.48
C VAL A 234 14.41 -4.76 -4.70
N ASP A 235 14.73 -3.68 -5.42
CA ASP A 235 15.77 -3.72 -6.44
C ASP A 235 17.17 -3.41 -5.85
N PRO A 236 18.26 -3.63 -6.58
CA PRO A 236 19.61 -3.34 -6.11
C PRO A 236 19.83 -1.85 -5.76
N ALA A 237 19.09 -0.94 -6.38
CA ALA A 237 19.20 0.50 -6.11
C ALA A 237 18.56 0.85 -4.76
N ALA A 238 17.39 0.29 -4.43
CA ALA A 238 16.76 0.44 -3.13
C ALA A 238 17.53 -0.30 -2.00
N ALA A 239 18.25 -1.39 -2.34
CA ALA A 239 19.07 -2.16 -1.40
C ALA A 239 20.49 -1.59 -1.19
N ARG A 240 20.88 -0.49 -1.86
CA ARG A 240 22.30 -0.05 -1.92
C ARG A 240 22.90 0.36 -0.58
N ARG A 241 22.08 0.77 0.38
CA ARG A 241 22.53 1.19 1.72
C ARG A 241 22.50 0.08 2.76
N LEU A 242 22.04 -1.12 2.41
CA LEU A 242 22.12 -2.27 3.30
C LEU A 242 23.58 -2.65 3.54
N THR A 243 23.94 -2.86 4.80
CA THR A 243 25.28 -3.28 5.23
C THR A 243 25.44 -4.79 5.14
N SER A 244 24.37 -5.55 5.41
CA SER A 244 24.30 -7.00 5.24
C SER A 244 23.32 -7.30 4.09
N LYS A 245 23.84 -7.86 3.00
CA LYS A 245 22.96 -8.39 1.94
C LYS A 245 22.66 -9.86 2.24
N PRO A 246 21.37 -10.30 2.07
CA PRO A 246 20.99 -11.71 2.27
C PRO A 246 21.69 -12.64 1.30
#